data_af75969e4d1eda986c34baed568802d3
#
_entry.id   af75969e4d1eda986c34baed568802d3
#
_cell.length_a   1.000
_cell.length_b   1.000
_cell.length_c   1.000
_cell.angle_alpha   90.00
_cell.angle_beta   90.00
_cell.angle_gamma   90.00
#
_symmetry.space_group_name_H-M   'P 1'
#
loop_
_entity.id
_entity.type
_entity.pdbx_description
1 polymer ?
#
loop_
_entity_poly.entity_id
_entity_poly.type
_entity_poly.pdbx_seq_one_letter_code
_entity_poly.pdbx_strand_id
1 'polypeptide(L)'
;MKGILMDYSIAITLGFLVFAIVMFALEKIPLSITAMIVAVGLHLSGVLTAAEAFKGFVDSNVILFIAMFIIGAAFFETGVAVDVGNVVNKFAKNETILIIAIMMLTGIMSGFLSNTGTAAVMIPVVIGICKKGGFNQTKFLMPIVFAAAMGGNISMIGSPGNMIANSNLQEAGLGSFSFFAYGEVGLPMLIVGTLFYAFIGKRFLPEVPTREPDPNYQKNADFSHVPVWKKWVAGLVLVLTIAAMIFEKQIGVSLAVSAWVGALVIVATGVITENEAVKSIDMKTILLFVGSLALGTAMVKSGAGAYIANLIVDALGDTPNPLALLAVSYTHLTLPTKRIV
;
A
#
# COMPACT_ATOMS: atom_id res chain seq x y z
N MET A 1 13.76 33.68 -25.05
CA MET A 1 14.56 32.65 -24.35
C MET A 1 13.78 31.90 -23.28
N LYS A 2 12.91 32.53 -22.46
CA LYS A 2 12.10 31.80 -21.47
C LYS A 2 11.10 30.77 -22.04
N GLY A 3 10.48 31.04 -23.18
CA GLY A 3 9.52 30.13 -23.82
C GLY A 3 10.16 28.82 -24.32
N ILE A 4 11.34 28.90 -24.97
CA ILE A 4 12.03 27.73 -25.53
C ILE A 4 12.55 26.81 -24.41
N LEU A 5 12.98 27.38 -23.26
CA LEU A 5 13.44 26.60 -22.10
C LEU A 5 12.27 25.89 -21.38
N MET A 6 11.08 26.51 -21.34
CA MET A 6 9.87 25.86 -20.80
C MET A 6 9.44 24.65 -21.64
N ASP A 7 9.42 24.79 -22.97
CA ASP A 7 9.05 23.69 -23.88
C ASP A 7 10.03 22.53 -23.77
N TYR A 8 11.34 22.80 -23.61
CA TYR A 8 12.36 21.77 -23.47
C TYR A 8 12.22 21.01 -22.13
N SER A 9 11.92 21.70 -21.04
CA SER A 9 11.68 21.08 -19.73
C SER A 9 10.43 20.20 -19.72
N ILE A 10 9.37 20.62 -20.41
CA ILE A 10 8.15 19.82 -20.59
C ILE A 10 8.50 18.54 -21.37
N ALA A 11 9.19 18.65 -22.49
CA ALA A 11 9.55 17.49 -23.31
C ALA A 11 10.42 16.48 -22.55
N ILE A 12 11.40 16.93 -21.78
CA ILE A 12 12.25 16.08 -20.94
C ILE A 12 11.39 15.37 -19.88
N THR A 13 10.53 16.11 -19.16
CA THR A 13 9.69 15.56 -18.11
C THR A 13 8.74 14.49 -18.66
N LEU A 14 8.11 14.76 -19.80
CA LEU A 14 7.26 13.79 -20.50
C LEU A 14 8.06 12.57 -20.98
N GLY A 15 9.29 12.77 -21.46
CA GLY A 15 10.19 11.68 -21.81
C GLY A 15 10.48 10.74 -20.63
N PHE A 16 10.77 11.30 -19.45
CA PHE A 16 10.96 10.50 -18.24
C PHE A 16 9.67 9.85 -17.74
N LEU A 17 8.52 10.51 -17.88
CA LEU A 17 7.22 9.91 -17.58
C LEU A 17 6.96 8.67 -18.47
N VAL A 18 7.14 8.81 -19.78
CA VAL A 18 6.98 7.69 -20.72
C VAL A 18 7.98 6.58 -20.41
N PHE A 19 9.25 6.94 -20.16
CA PHE A 19 10.27 5.97 -19.74
C PHE A 19 9.85 5.20 -18.50
N ALA A 20 9.38 5.90 -17.45
CA ALA A 20 8.90 5.26 -16.22
C ALA A 20 7.74 4.29 -16.49
N ILE A 21 6.72 4.72 -17.25
CA ILE A 21 5.56 3.88 -17.59
C ILE A 21 6.01 2.63 -18.36
N VAL A 22 6.86 2.79 -19.37
CA VAL A 22 7.35 1.67 -20.19
C VAL A 22 8.18 0.70 -19.34
N MET A 23 9.08 1.20 -18.51
CA MET A 23 9.93 0.34 -17.68
C MET A 23 9.13 -0.36 -16.57
N PHE A 24 8.14 0.30 -15.99
CA PHE A 24 7.21 -0.32 -15.03
C PHE A 24 6.36 -1.41 -15.68
N ALA A 25 5.94 -1.22 -16.94
CA ALA A 25 5.17 -2.22 -17.67
C ALA A 25 6.01 -3.41 -18.15
N LEU A 26 7.27 -3.19 -18.48
CA LEU A 26 8.18 -4.24 -18.94
C LEU A 26 8.83 -5.03 -17.79
N GLU A 27 8.92 -4.45 -16.60
CA GLU A 27 9.55 -5.04 -15.40
C GLU A 27 11.00 -5.54 -15.62
N LYS A 28 11.70 -5.03 -16.64
CA LYS A 28 13.09 -5.43 -16.93
C LYS A 28 14.08 -4.91 -15.87
N ILE A 29 13.77 -3.78 -15.27
CA ILE A 29 14.53 -3.17 -14.17
C ILE A 29 13.59 -3.10 -12.98
N PRO A 30 14.05 -3.37 -11.74
CA PRO A 30 13.24 -3.21 -10.53
C PRO A 30 12.58 -1.83 -10.47
N LEU A 31 11.30 -1.77 -10.07
CA LEU A 31 10.50 -0.54 -10.03
C LEU A 31 11.19 0.58 -9.24
N SER A 32 11.77 0.24 -8.10
CA SER A 32 12.51 1.17 -7.23
C SER A 32 13.74 1.78 -7.93
N ILE A 33 14.46 0.98 -8.70
CA ILE A 33 15.64 1.45 -9.45
C ILE A 33 15.20 2.33 -10.62
N THR A 34 14.15 1.94 -11.34
CA THR A 34 13.57 2.77 -12.41
C THR A 34 13.16 4.14 -11.88
N ALA A 35 12.48 4.20 -10.73
CA ALA A 35 12.06 5.45 -10.11
C ALA A 35 13.27 6.33 -9.72
N MET A 36 14.34 5.72 -9.20
CA MET A 36 15.56 6.46 -8.87
C MET A 36 16.31 6.93 -10.11
N ILE A 37 16.32 6.16 -11.22
CA ILE A 37 16.87 6.61 -12.51
C ILE A 37 16.13 7.86 -12.99
N VAL A 38 14.80 7.89 -12.84
CA VAL A 38 13.98 9.07 -13.18
C VAL A 38 14.36 10.27 -12.32
N ALA A 39 14.47 10.11 -11.00
CA ALA A 39 14.83 11.21 -10.09
C ALA A 39 16.22 11.79 -10.42
N VAL A 40 17.22 10.92 -10.61
CA VAL A 40 18.60 11.32 -10.98
C VAL A 40 18.61 11.94 -12.38
N GLY A 41 17.92 11.35 -13.34
CA GLY A 41 17.84 11.86 -14.71
C GLY A 41 17.22 13.25 -14.81
N LEU A 42 16.15 13.50 -14.04
CA LEU A 42 15.51 14.82 -13.94
C LEU A 42 16.44 15.86 -13.32
N HIS A 43 17.29 15.46 -12.37
CA HIS A 43 18.33 16.35 -11.84
C HIS A 43 19.42 16.63 -12.89
N LEU A 44 19.97 15.59 -13.51
CA LEU A 44 21.06 15.75 -14.49
C LEU A 44 20.63 16.53 -15.74
N SER A 45 19.35 16.46 -16.10
CA SER A 45 18.78 17.26 -17.20
C SER A 45 18.51 18.72 -16.84
N GLY A 46 18.72 19.12 -15.58
CA GLY A 46 18.49 20.49 -15.10
C GLY A 46 17.02 20.87 -14.84
N VAL A 47 16.09 19.91 -14.93
CA VAL A 47 14.66 20.15 -14.60
C VAL A 47 14.49 20.33 -13.10
N LEU A 48 15.15 19.50 -12.30
CA LEU A 48 15.14 19.56 -10.83
C LEU A 48 16.53 19.87 -10.27
N THR A 49 16.56 20.58 -9.17
CA THR A 49 17.76 20.65 -8.31
C THR A 49 17.94 19.34 -7.55
N ALA A 50 19.14 19.08 -7.01
CA ALA A 50 19.38 17.89 -6.19
C ALA A 50 18.44 17.84 -4.97
N ALA A 51 18.20 18.97 -4.33
CA ALA A 51 17.28 19.06 -3.18
C ALA A 51 15.85 18.68 -3.57
N GLU A 52 15.37 19.10 -4.73
CA GLU A 52 14.03 18.76 -5.24
C GLU A 52 13.93 17.27 -5.64
N ALA A 53 14.96 16.74 -6.32
CA ALA A 53 14.97 15.34 -6.77
C ALA A 53 14.96 14.34 -5.60
N PHE A 54 15.56 14.69 -4.46
CA PHE A 54 15.67 13.83 -3.29
C PHE A 54 14.80 14.27 -2.10
N LYS A 55 13.96 15.30 -2.27
CA LYS A 55 13.05 15.83 -1.25
C LYS A 55 12.16 14.72 -0.65
N GLY A 56 11.80 13.71 -1.45
CA GLY A 56 10.98 12.59 -1.03
C GLY A 56 11.54 11.82 0.17
N PHE A 57 12.85 11.80 0.40
CA PHE A 57 13.44 11.14 1.59
C PHE A 57 13.06 11.80 2.91
N VAL A 58 12.73 13.09 2.89
CA VAL A 58 12.29 13.87 4.07
C VAL A 58 10.79 14.19 4.02
N ASP A 59 10.04 13.58 3.10
CA ASP A 59 8.59 13.72 3.03
C ASP A 59 7.92 13.09 4.25
N SER A 60 6.93 13.77 4.81
CA SER A 60 6.22 13.32 6.01
C SER A 60 5.57 11.94 5.86
N ASN A 61 5.11 11.61 4.64
CA ASN A 61 4.50 10.32 4.37
C ASN A 61 5.55 9.20 4.29
N VAL A 62 6.77 9.48 3.79
CA VAL A 62 7.88 8.52 3.83
C VAL A 62 8.32 8.25 5.26
N ILE A 63 8.44 9.30 6.07
CA ILE A 63 8.75 9.19 7.50
C ILE A 63 7.67 8.37 8.22
N LEU A 64 6.40 8.60 7.90
CA LEU A 64 5.28 7.81 8.40
C LEU A 64 5.38 6.33 8.00
N PHE A 65 5.72 6.04 6.73
CA PHE A 65 5.88 4.65 6.25
C PHE A 65 6.94 3.87 7.00
N ILE A 66 8.10 4.49 7.20
CA ILE A 66 9.20 3.86 7.93
C ILE A 66 8.72 3.40 9.32
N ALA A 67 8.04 4.27 10.06
CA ALA A 67 7.51 3.94 11.37
C ALA A 67 6.43 2.84 11.31
N MET A 68 5.53 2.89 10.31
CA MET A 68 4.49 1.88 10.13
C MET A 68 5.03 0.52 9.71
N PHE A 69 6.12 0.44 8.95
CA PHE A 69 6.80 -0.83 8.68
C PHE A 69 7.32 -1.48 9.97
N ILE A 70 7.88 -0.70 10.89
CA ILE A 70 8.37 -1.18 12.18
C ILE A 70 7.20 -1.69 13.05
N ILE A 71 6.13 -0.92 13.15
CA ILE A 71 4.92 -1.32 13.91
C ILE A 71 4.29 -2.57 13.29
N GLY A 72 4.17 -2.59 11.96
CA GLY A 72 3.64 -3.74 11.21
C GLY A 72 4.48 -4.99 11.40
N ALA A 73 5.82 -4.88 11.38
CA ALA A 73 6.72 -5.99 11.65
C ALA A 73 6.50 -6.54 13.06
N ALA A 74 6.42 -5.69 14.07
CA ALA A 74 6.16 -6.15 15.44
C ALA A 74 4.83 -6.89 15.55
N PHE A 75 3.77 -6.42 14.86
CA PHE A 75 2.48 -7.09 14.81
C PHE A 75 2.56 -8.48 14.15
N PHE A 76 3.36 -8.62 13.11
CA PHE A 76 3.57 -9.90 12.42
C PHE A 76 4.53 -10.83 13.17
N GLU A 77 5.69 -10.33 13.60
CA GLU A 77 6.75 -11.07 14.27
C GLU A 77 6.33 -11.61 15.65
N THR A 78 5.43 -10.92 16.34
CA THR A 78 4.85 -11.42 17.59
C THR A 78 3.75 -12.44 17.40
N GLY A 79 3.23 -12.61 16.19
CA GLY A 79 2.12 -13.52 15.87
C GLY A 79 0.74 -12.99 16.26
N VAL A 80 0.59 -11.72 16.60
CA VAL A 80 -0.74 -11.11 16.87
C VAL A 80 -1.64 -11.27 15.65
N ALA A 81 -1.11 -11.09 14.44
CA ALA A 81 -1.84 -11.33 13.19
C ALA A 81 -2.41 -12.75 13.10
N VAL A 82 -1.64 -13.75 13.55
CA VAL A 82 -2.06 -15.16 13.58
C VAL A 82 -3.15 -15.38 14.64
N ASP A 83 -2.99 -14.78 15.81
CA ASP A 83 -4.00 -14.89 16.87
C ASP A 83 -5.34 -14.26 16.45
N VAL A 84 -5.28 -13.10 15.79
CA VAL A 84 -6.47 -12.44 15.19
C VAL A 84 -7.07 -13.33 14.09
N GLY A 85 -6.24 -13.90 13.22
CA GLY A 85 -6.67 -14.85 12.17
C GLY A 85 -7.34 -16.10 12.75
N ASN A 86 -6.85 -16.63 13.88
CA ASN A 86 -7.43 -17.80 14.53
C ASN A 86 -8.84 -17.54 15.11
N VAL A 87 -9.20 -16.30 15.38
CA VAL A 87 -10.59 -15.95 15.78
C VAL A 87 -11.58 -16.32 14.68
N VAL A 88 -11.17 -16.21 13.41
CA VAL A 88 -11.99 -16.57 12.24
C VAL A 88 -12.39 -18.05 12.25
N ASN A 89 -11.58 -18.92 12.85
CA ASN A 89 -11.92 -20.35 13.00
C ASN A 89 -13.27 -20.58 13.69
N LYS A 90 -13.66 -19.69 14.59
CA LYS A 90 -14.95 -19.77 15.30
C LYS A 90 -16.15 -19.56 14.36
N PHE A 91 -15.92 -18.92 13.21
CA PHE A 91 -16.94 -18.63 12.19
C PHE A 91 -16.89 -19.60 11.01
N ALA A 92 -15.96 -20.56 11.00
CA ALA A 92 -15.73 -21.51 9.91
C ALA A 92 -16.81 -22.63 9.86
N LYS A 93 -18.10 -22.22 9.88
CA LYS A 93 -19.23 -23.18 9.80
C LYS A 93 -19.48 -23.67 8.38
N ASN A 94 -19.21 -22.85 7.38
CA ASN A 94 -19.29 -23.20 5.95
C ASN A 94 -18.32 -22.35 5.13
N GLU A 95 -18.06 -22.78 3.89
CA GLU A 95 -17.11 -22.14 2.98
C GLU A 95 -17.42 -20.67 2.73
N THR A 96 -18.70 -20.31 2.55
CA THR A 96 -19.13 -18.94 2.25
C THR A 96 -18.84 -17.98 3.43
N ILE A 97 -19.21 -18.39 4.65
CA ILE A 97 -18.97 -17.59 5.85
C ILE A 97 -17.47 -17.47 6.09
N LEU A 98 -16.71 -18.51 5.83
CA LEU A 98 -15.25 -18.51 5.98
C LEU A 98 -14.61 -17.54 4.99
N ILE A 99 -15.03 -17.52 3.70
CA ILE A 99 -14.55 -16.54 2.71
C ILE A 99 -14.84 -15.12 3.19
N ILE A 100 -16.07 -14.83 3.62
CA ILE A 100 -16.45 -13.49 4.12
C ILE A 100 -15.57 -13.09 5.30
N ALA A 101 -15.43 -13.94 6.29
CA ALA A 101 -14.68 -13.65 7.50
C ALA A 101 -13.18 -13.42 7.20
N ILE A 102 -12.57 -14.26 6.35
CA ILE A 102 -11.17 -14.14 5.94
C ILE A 102 -10.96 -12.85 5.15
N MET A 103 -11.80 -12.58 4.15
CA MET A 103 -11.63 -11.40 3.30
C MET A 103 -11.83 -10.10 4.09
N MET A 104 -12.87 -10.02 4.91
CA MET A 104 -13.10 -8.83 5.74
C MET A 104 -11.96 -8.62 6.74
N LEU A 105 -11.50 -9.66 7.42
CA LEU A 105 -10.38 -9.55 8.33
C LEU A 105 -9.10 -9.12 7.61
N THR A 106 -8.75 -9.79 6.51
CA THR A 106 -7.56 -9.49 5.71
C THR A 106 -7.61 -8.05 5.20
N GLY A 107 -8.76 -7.62 4.65
CA GLY A 107 -8.93 -6.27 4.14
C GLY A 107 -8.81 -5.20 5.23
N ILE A 108 -9.44 -5.40 6.39
CA ILE A 108 -9.32 -4.47 7.52
C ILE A 108 -7.87 -4.38 8.00
N MET A 109 -7.18 -5.51 8.18
CA MET A 109 -5.78 -5.53 8.58
C MET A 109 -4.90 -4.80 7.55
N SER A 110 -5.13 -5.05 6.26
CA SER A 110 -4.35 -4.44 5.18
C SER A 110 -4.57 -2.93 5.06
N GLY A 111 -5.69 -2.43 5.54
CA GLY A 111 -5.95 -0.98 5.62
C GLY A 111 -4.97 -0.23 6.53
N PHE A 112 -4.32 -0.91 7.46
CA PHE A 112 -3.38 -0.31 8.42
C PHE A 112 -1.96 -0.88 8.33
N LEU A 113 -1.81 -2.01 7.67
CA LEU A 113 -0.54 -2.71 7.49
C LEU A 113 -0.25 -2.86 6.00
N SER A 114 0.96 -3.27 5.63
CA SER A 114 1.27 -3.46 4.21
C SER A 114 0.44 -4.61 3.61
N ASN A 115 -0.05 -4.42 2.38
CA ASN A 115 -0.85 -5.42 1.65
C ASN A 115 -0.10 -6.75 1.54
N THR A 116 1.17 -6.69 1.16
CA THR A 116 2.04 -7.86 0.99
C THR A 116 2.28 -8.58 2.31
N GLY A 117 2.59 -7.83 3.37
CA GLY A 117 2.81 -8.39 4.71
C GLY A 117 1.54 -9.07 5.25
N THR A 118 0.39 -8.41 5.11
CA THR A 118 -0.90 -8.96 5.52
C THR A 118 -1.22 -10.25 4.76
N ALA A 119 -1.07 -10.26 3.42
CA ALA A 119 -1.29 -11.46 2.63
C ALA A 119 -0.34 -12.59 3.02
N ALA A 120 0.97 -12.29 3.18
CA ALA A 120 1.98 -13.28 3.53
C ALA A 120 1.71 -13.98 4.87
N VAL A 121 1.17 -13.24 5.86
CA VAL A 121 0.82 -13.83 7.16
C VAL A 121 -0.54 -14.55 7.11
N MET A 122 -1.52 -13.99 6.40
CA MET A 122 -2.85 -14.60 6.32
C MET A 122 -2.88 -15.90 5.52
N ILE A 123 -2.02 -16.08 4.51
CA ILE A 123 -1.95 -17.31 3.72
C ILE A 123 -1.70 -18.54 4.61
N PRO A 124 -0.63 -18.65 5.40
CA PRO A 124 -0.40 -19.82 6.26
C PRO A 124 -1.50 -20.02 7.31
N VAL A 125 -2.06 -18.94 7.87
CA VAL A 125 -3.18 -19.00 8.81
C VAL A 125 -4.38 -19.68 8.17
N VAL A 126 -4.75 -19.23 6.97
CA VAL A 126 -5.91 -19.76 6.24
C VAL A 126 -5.67 -21.20 5.77
N ILE A 127 -4.45 -21.55 5.34
CA ILE A 127 -4.09 -22.94 5.06
C ILE A 127 -4.31 -23.81 6.30
N GLY A 128 -3.90 -23.36 7.48
CA GLY A 128 -4.13 -24.05 8.75
C GLY A 128 -5.62 -24.23 9.09
N ILE A 129 -6.43 -23.19 8.85
CA ILE A 129 -7.88 -23.21 9.05
C ILE A 129 -8.53 -24.22 8.08
N CYS A 130 -8.17 -24.18 6.81
CA CYS A 130 -8.70 -25.07 5.78
C CYS A 130 -8.38 -26.55 6.09
N LYS A 131 -7.16 -26.85 6.53
CA LYS A 131 -6.77 -28.21 6.93
C LYS A 131 -7.63 -28.74 8.09
N LYS A 132 -7.85 -27.92 9.12
CA LYS A 132 -8.68 -28.31 10.28
C LYS A 132 -10.17 -28.45 9.93
N GLY A 133 -10.67 -27.60 9.04
CA GLY A 133 -12.07 -27.56 8.63
C GLY A 133 -12.43 -28.45 7.44
N GLY A 134 -11.45 -29.10 6.80
CA GLY A 134 -11.69 -29.92 5.61
C GLY A 134 -12.03 -29.11 4.35
N PHE A 135 -11.65 -27.81 4.30
CA PHE A 135 -11.90 -26.93 3.16
C PHE A 135 -10.76 -27.00 2.14
N ASN A 136 -11.08 -26.82 0.85
CA ASN A 136 -10.06 -26.70 -0.19
C ASN A 136 -9.38 -25.33 -0.13
N GLN A 137 -8.09 -25.31 0.23
CA GLN A 137 -7.31 -24.08 0.43
C GLN A 137 -7.18 -23.23 -0.84
N THR A 138 -7.24 -23.80 -2.05
CA THR A 138 -7.10 -23.03 -3.31
C THR A 138 -8.22 -22.01 -3.49
N LYS A 139 -9.41 -22.25 -2.91
CA LYS A 139 -10.54 -21.32 -2.95
C LYS A 139 -10.36 -20.07 -2.09
N PHE A 140 -9.35 -20.04 -1.22
CA PHE A 140 -9.13 -18.94 -0.28
C PHE A 140 -7.90 -18.09 -0.62
N LEU A 141 -6.90 -18.66 -1.30
CA LEU A 141 -5.64 -17.96 -1.56
C LEU A 141 -5.83 -16.70 -2.40
N MET A 142 -6.57 -16.81 -3.50
CA MET A 142 -6.84 -15.66 -4.37
C MET A 142 -7.71 -14.59 -3.69
N PRO A 143 -8.83 -14.94 -3.02
CA PRO A 143 -9.60 -14.00 -2.20
C PRO A 143 -8.78 -13.22 -1.18
N ILE A 144 -7.79 -13.85 -0.51
CA ILE A 144 -6.91 -13.17 0.45
C ILE A 144 -6.10 -12.06 -0.23
N VAL A 145 -5.47 -12.35 -1.37
CA VAL A 145 -4.66 -11.36 -2.10
C VAL A 145 -5.51 -10.18 -2.56
N PHE A 146 -6.70 -10.45 -3.11
CA PHE A 146 -7.63 -9.40 -3.50
C PHE A 146 -8.15 -8.60 -2.31
N ALA A 147 -8.46 -9.26 -1.19
CA ALA A 147 -8.89 -8.58 0.03
C ALA A 147 -7.78 -7.68 0.59
N ALA A 148 -6.53 -8.12 0.57
CA ALA A 148 -5.40 -7.30 0.97
C ALA A 148 -5.25 -6.07 0.05
N ALA A 149 -5.34 -6.26 -1.26
CA ALA A 149 -5.25 -5.15 -2.22
C ALA A 149 -6.39 -4.14 -2.08
N MET A 150 -7.64 -4.60 -1.97
CA MET A 150 -8.80 -3.73 -1.75
C MET A 150 -8.74 -3.04 -0.38
N GLY A 151 -8.32 -3.77 0.65
CA GLY A 151 -8.18 -3.27 2.01
C GLY A 151 -7.14 -2.15 2.14
N GLY A 152 -6.08 -2.20 1.35
CA GLY A 152 -5.08 -1.13 1.28
C GLY A 152 -5.65 0.24 0.89
N ASN A 153 -6.86 0.29 0.34
CA ASN A 153 -7.56 1.54 0.03
C ASN A 153 -8.55 1.99 1.15
N ILE A 154 -8.51 1.39 2.33
CA ILE A 154 -9.37 1.83 3.45
C ILE A 154 -8.79 3.07 4.14
N SER A 155 -7.48 3.17 4.22
CA SER A 155 -6.81 4.31 4.85
C SER A 155 -5.71 4.89 3.97
N MET A 156 -5.22 6.05 4.37
CA MET A 156 -4.11 6.71 3.69
C MET A 156 -2.82 5.87 3.72
N ILE A 157 -2.59 5.12 4.80
CA ILE A 157 -1.34 4.35 5.02
C ILE A 157 -1.39 2.92 4.47
N GLY A 158 -2.55 2.41 4.08
CA GLY A 158 -2.70 1.03 3.64
C GLY A 158 -2.01 0.72 2.30
N SER A 159 -1.79 1.74 1.46
CA SER A 159 -1.11 1.57 0.16
C SER A 159 -0.15 2.73 -0.13
N PRO A 160 1.05 2.45 -0.69
CA PRO A 160 1.98 3.49 -1.13
C PRO A 160 1.36 4.50 -2.11
N GLY A 161 0.52 4.03 -3.02
CA GLY A 161 -0.15 4.87 -4.01
C GLY A 161 -1.02 5.98 -3.38
N ASN A 162 -1.70 5.67 -2.28
CA ASN A 162 -2.54 6.62 -1.56
C ASN A 162 -1.71 7.80 -1.03
N MET A 163 -0.54 7.51 -0.46
CA MET A 163 0.33 8.53 0.10
C MET A 163 1.05 9.33 -0.98
N ILE A 164 1.45 8.70 -2.09
CA ILE A 164 2.01 9.42 -3.25
C ILE A 164 0.98 10.43 -3.77
N ALA A 165 -0.28 10.01 -3.90
CA ALA A 165 -1.36 10.90 -4.34
C ALA A 165 -1.56 12.06 -3.35
N ASN A 166 -1.54 11.78 -2.03
CA ASN A 166 -1.66 12.80 -0.99
C ASN A 166 -0.48 13.80 -1.01
N SER A 167 0.76 13.31 -1.13
CA SER A 167 1.94 14.17 -1.21
C SER A 167 1.89 15.09 -2.43
N ASN A 168 1.53 14.56 -3.60
CA ASN A 168 1.40 15.37 -4.82
C ASN A 168 0.27 16.42 -4.70
N LEU A 169 -0.84 16.09 -4.04
CA LEU A 169 -1.94 17.02 -3.78
C LEU A 169 -1.48 18.17 -2.87
N GLN A 170 -0.74 17.86 -1.81
CA GLN A 170 -0.15 18.85 -0.90
C GLN A 170 0.87 19.73 -1.64
N GLU A 171 1.73 19.15 -2.46
CA GLU A 171 2.75 19.86 -3.23
C GLU A 171 2.13 20.80 -4.27
N ALA A 172 0.99 20.43 -4.85
CA ALA A 172 0.21 21.27 -5.74
C ALA A 172 -0.57 22.39 -5.02
N GLY A 173 -0.54 22.46 -3.68
CA GLY A 173 -1.27 23.44 -2.89
C GLY A 173 -2.78 23.23 -2.86
N LEU A 174 -3.27 22.06 -3.26
CA LEU A 174 -4.70 21.71 -3.34
C LEU A 174 -5.26 21.09 -2.04
N GLY A 175 -4.48 21.07 -0.96
CA GLY A 175 -4.87 20.52 0.33
C GLY A 175 -4.33 19.11 0.58
N SER A 176 -5.01 18.35 1.43
CA SER A 176 -4.62 16.98 1.77
C SER A 176 -5.85 16.12 2.02
N PHE A 177 -5.74 14.82 1.75
CA PHE A 177 -6.76 13.86 2.15
C PHE A 177 -6.75 13.64 3.67
N SER A 178 -7.93 13.42 4.24
CA SER A 178 -8.03 12.93 5.62
C SER A 178 -7.59 11.46 5.67
N PHE A 179 -7.27 10.99 6.89
CA PHE A 179 -6.78 9.62 7.10
C PHE A 179 -7.66 8.53 6.46
N PHE A 180 -8.99 8.67 6.55
CA PHE A 180 -9.97 7.73 5.99
C PHE A 180 -10.65 8.18 4.69
N ALA A 181 -10.19 9.24 4.04
CA ALA A 181 -10.80 9.70 2.79
C ALA A 181 -10.84 8.59 1.71
N TYR A 182 -9.81 7.79 1.65
CA TYR A 182 -9.76 6.63 0.74
C TYR A 182 -10.77 5.54 1.12
N GLY A 183 -11.15 5.46 2.40
CA GLY A 183 -12.11 4.49 2.90
C GLY A 183 -13.53 4.67 2.35
N GLU A 184 -13.88 5.87 1.89
CA GLU A 184 -15.17 6.14 1.24
C GLU A 184 -15.35 5.29 -0.03
N VAL A 185 -14.27 4.95 -0.70
CA VAL A 185 -14.26 4.07 -1.88
C VAL A 185 -13.75 2.68 -1.51
N GLY A 186 -12.70 2.59 -0.70
CA GLY A 186 -12.02 1.34 -0.36
C GLY A 186 -12.90 0.37 0.42
N LEU A 187 -13.68 0.86 1.38
CA LEU A 187 -14.57 0.01 2.16
C LEU A 187 -15.73 -0.57 1.35
N PRO A 188 -16.50 0.20 0.56
CA PRO A 188 -17.47 -0.35 -0.38
C PRO A 188 -16.84 -1.36 -1.36
N MET A 189 -15.65 -1.08 -1.89
CA MET A 189 -14.94 -1.98 -2.79
C MET A 189 -14.59 -3.31 -2.10
N LEU A 190 -14.11 -3.29 -0.87
CA LEU A 190 -13.85 -4.49 -0.08
C LEU A 190 -15.14 -5.29 0.17
N ILE A 191 -16.24 -4.62 0.54
CA ILE A 191 -17.53 -5.27 0.78
C ILE A 191 -18.04 -5.94 -0.50
N VAL A 192 -18.09 -5.21 -1.61
CA VAL A 192 -18.56 -5.73 -2.91
C VAL A 192 -17.67 -6.89 -3.40
N GLY A 193 -16.34 -6.75 -3.30
CA GLY A 193 -15.40 -7.80 -3.65
C GLY A 193 -15.57 -9.04 -2.77
N THR A 194 -15.80 -8.86 -1.47
CA THR A 194 -16.08 -9.97 -0.55
C THR A 194 -17.38 -10.69 -0.91
N LEU A 195 -18.45 -9.96 -1.19
CA LEU A 195 -19.73 -10.54 -1.63
C LEU A 195 -19.60 -11.25 -2.97
N PHE A 196 -18.84 -10.67 -3.91
CA PHE A 196 -18.55 -11.30 -5.18
C PHE A 196 -17.88 -12.67 -4.98
N TYR A 197 -16.79 -12.75 -4.21
CA TYR A 197 -16.10 -14.02 -3.97
C TYR A 197 -16.95 -15.01 -3.17
N ALA A 198 -17.72 -14.55 -2.21
CA ALA A 198 -18.59 -15.39 -1.38
C ALA A 198 -19.69 -16.11 -2.18
N PHE A 199 -20.29 -15.41 -3.17
CA PHE A 199 -21.46 -15.92 -3.89
C PHE A 199 -21.18 -16.35 -5.34
N ILE A 200 -20.30 -15.63 -6.03
CA ILE A 200 -20.01 -15.80 -7.46
C ILE A 200 -18.61 -16.35 -7.69
N GLY A 201 -17.58 -15.65 -7.22
CA GLY A 201 -16.18 -15.89 -7.53
C GLY A 201 -15.69 -17.26 -7.11
N LYS A 202 -16.17 -17.81 -5.99
CA LYS A 202 -15.81 -19.15 -5.54
C LYS A 202 -16.12 -20.27 -6.54
N ARG A 203 -17.08 -20.04 -7.47
CA ARG A 203 -17.43 -21.03 -8.51
C ARG A 203 -16.42 -21.07 -9.64
N PHE A 204 -15.65 -20.02 -9.82
CA PHE A 204 -14.63 -19.91 -10.87
C PHE A 204 -13.23 -20.27 -10.37
N LEU A 205 -13.05 -20.47 -9.06
CA LEU A 205 -11.76 -20.86 -8.50
C LEU A 205 -11.53 -22.35 -8.68
N PRO A 206 -10.34 -22.76 -9.17
CA PRO A 206 -10.07 -24.16 -9.44
C PRO A 206 -10.02 -24.98 -8.14
N GLU A 207 -10.62 -26.16 -8.17
CA GLU A 207 -10.44 -27.18 -7.14
C GLU A 207 -9.25 -28.06 -7.52
N VAL A 208 -8.05 -27.55 -7.27
CA VAL A 208 -6.83 -28.34 -7.51
C VAL A 208 -6.55 -29.18 -6.27
N PRO A 209 -6.14 -30.47 -6.41
CA PRO A 209 -5.65 -31.26 -5.28
C PRO A 209 -4.53 -30.47 -4.58
N THR A 210 -4.71 -30.24 -3.29
CA THR A 210 -3.78 -29.44 -2.52
C THR A 210 -2.44 -30.16 -2.44
N ARG A 211 -1.41 -29.55 -3.04
CA ARG A 211 -0.03 -29.93 -2.79
C ARG A 211 0.25 -29.69 -1.31
N GLU A 212 0.89 -30.63 -0.63
CA GLU A 212 1.27 -30.40 0.75
C GLU A 212 2.07 -29.11 0.84
N PRO A 213 1.69 -28.17 1.76
CA PRO A 213 2.45 -26.96 1.93
C PRO A 213 3.88 -27.30 2.32
N ASP A 214 4.83 -26.56 1.81
CA ASP A 214 6.23 -26.65 2.23
C ASP A 214 6.27 -26.65 3.78
N PRO A 215 6.93 -27.65 4.40
CA PRO A 215 7.07 -27.73 5.86
C PRO A 215 7.59 -26.43 6.49
N ASN A 216 8.37 -25.63 5.74
CA ASN A 216 8.86 -24.33 6.19
C ASN A 216 7.74 -23.30 6.38
N TYR A 217 6.64 -23.37 5.62
CA TYR A 217 5.48 -22.48 5.84
C TYR A 217 4.78 -22.72 7.19
N GLN A 218 4.79 -23.96 7.68
CA GLN A 218 4.17 -24.28 8.97
C GLN A 218 5.05 -23.87 10.16
N LYS A 219 6.37 -23.96 10.04
CA LYS A 219 7.32 -23.49 11.07
C LYS A 219 7.24 -21.97 11.27
N ASN A 220 7.00 -21.22 10.20
CA ASN A 220 6.89 -19.76 10.26
C ASN A 220 5.56 -19.26 10.89
N ALA A 221 4.62 -20.15 11.19
CA ALA A 221 3.33 -19.80 11.81
C ALA A 221 3.26 -20.21 13.30
N ASP A 222 4.33 -20.76 13.87
CA ASP A 222 4.39 -21.12 15.29
C ASP A 222 5.01 -19.99 16.12
N PHE A 223 4.14 -19.20 16.76
CA PHE A 223 4.51 -18.12 17.68
C PHE A 223 4.30 -18.48 19.14
N SER A 224 4.26 -19.79 19.48
CA SER A 224 4.09 -20.28 20.85
C SER A 224 5.28 -19.89 21.76
N HIS A 225 6.44 -19.69 21.18
CA HIS A 225 7.65 -19.27 21.88
C HIS A 225 7.68 -17.76 22.22
N VAL A 226 6.78 -16.95 21.62
CA VAL A 226 6.74 -15.51 21.86
C VAL A 226 5.99 -15.21 23.17
N PRO A 227 6.61 -14.49 24.12
CA PRO A 227 5.95 -14.13 25.39
C PRO A 227 4.67 -13.34 25.15
N VAL A 228 3.62 -13.65 25.90
CA VAL A 228 2.28 -13.05 25.76
C VAL A 228 2.31 -11.52 25.90
N TRP A 229 3.18 -10.99 26.77
CA TRP A 229 3.30 -9.54 26.94
C TRP A 229 3.74 -8.82 25.67
N LYS A 230 4.64 -9.41 24.85
CA LYS A 230 5.05 -8.84 23.57
C LYS A 230 3.88 -8.70 22.59
N LYS A 231 3.02 -9.70 22.54
CA LYS A 231 1.78 -9.68 21.75
C LYS A 231 0.85 -8.55 22.18
N TRP A 232 0.66 -8.39 23.50
CA TRP A 232 -0.17 -7.33 24.04
C TRP A 232 0.41 -5.93 23.74
N VAL A 233 1.72 -5.75 23.91
CA VAL A 233 2.37 -4.47 23.60
C VAL A 233 2.26 -4.15 22.12
N ALA A 234 2.57 -5.11 21.21
CA ALA A 234 2.47 -4.89 19.77
C ALA A 234 1.04 -4.53 19.33
N GLY A 235 0.03 -5.27 19.81
CA GLY A 235 -1.37 -4.99 19.50
C GLY A 235 -1.85 -3.65 20.07
N LEU A 236 -1.51 -3.35 21.32
CA LEU A 236 -1.89 -2.10 21.97
C LEU A 236 -1.25 -0.88 21.30
N VAL A 237 0.04 -0.96 20.99
CA VAL A 237 0.75 0.13 20.31
C VAL A 237 0.16 0.38 18.94
N LEU A 238 -0.15 -0.65 18.15
CA LEU A 238 -0.80 -0.49 16.86
C LEU A 238 -2.15 0.23 17.02
N VAL A 239 -3.01 -0.22 17.94
CA VAL A 239 -4.33 0.38 18.16
C VAL A 239 -4.20 1.83 18.63
N LEU A 240 -3.31 2.11 19.59
CA LEU A 240 -3.10 3.48 20.09
C LEU A 240 -2.50 4.40 19.01
N THR A 241 -1.59 3.89 18.19
CA THR A 241 -1.03 4.67 17.07
C THR A 241 -2.12 5.03 16.06
N ILE A 242 -2.96 4.06 15.66
CA ILE A 242 -4.09 4.31 14.77
C ILE A 242 -5.07 5.32 15.41
N ALA A 243 -5.40 5.14 16.69
CA ALA A 243 -6.27 6.07 17.40
C ALA A 243 -5.67 7.50 17.42
N ALA A 244 -4.38 7.64 17.71
CA ALA A 244 -3.69 8.94 17.67
C ALA A 244 -3.74 9.57 16.27
N MET A 245 -3.61 8.78 15.21
CA MET A 245 -3.73 9.26 13.83
C MET A 245 -5.15 9.71 13.49
N ILE A 246 -6.17 9.01 13.95
CA ILE A 246 -7.58 9.40 13.75
C ILE A 246 -7.88 10.73 14.43
N PHE A 247 -7.34 10.91 15.63
CA PHE A 247 -7.53 12.12 16.43
C PHE A 247 -6.42 13.17 16.24
N GLU A 248 -5.69 13.14 15.11
CA GLU A 248 -4.59 14.06 14.79
C GLU A 248 -4.95 15.52 15.06
N LYS A 249 -6.12 15.97 14.56
CA LYS A 249 -6.59 17.35 14.69
C LYS A 249 -6.89 17.76 16.15
N GLN A 250 -7.34 16.81 16.96
CA GLN A 250 -7.67 17.04 18.38
C GLN A 250 -6.41 17.03 19.27
N ILE A 251 -5.48 16.13 18.96
CA ILE A 251 -4.25 15.95 19.72
C ILE A 251 -3.19 16.96 19.30
N GLY A 252 -3.25 17.47 18.06
CA GLY A 252 -2.27 18.41 17.52
C GLY A 252 -0.91 17.76 17.19
N VAL A 253 -0.86 16.44 17.08
CA VAL A 253 0.35 15.67 16.75
C VAL A 253 0.22 15.08 15.37
N SER A 254 1.19 15.31 14.48
CA SER A 254 1.15 14.80 13.11
C SER A 254 1.16 13.28 13.04
N LEU A 255 0.61 12.73 11.96
CA LEU A 255 0.57 11.28 11.70
C LEU A 255 1.95 10.63 11.80
N ALA A 256 2.97 11.27 11.21
CA ALA A 256 4.34 10.76 11.22
C ALA A 256 4.91 10.69 12.65
N VAL A 257 4.69 11.71 13.46
CA VAL A 257 5.17 11.72 14.85
C VAL A 257 4.44 10.68 15.68
N SER A 258 3.12 10.55 15.54
CA SER A 258 2.33 9.52 16.22
C SER A 258 2.82 8.10 15.91
N ALA A 259 3.13 7.83 14.63
CA ALA A 259 3.70 6.55 14.22
C ALA A 259 5.10 6.30 14.81
N TRP A 260 5.97 7.32 14.80
CA TRP A 260 7.31 7.19 15.36
C TRP A 260 7.30 6.97 16.87
N VAL A 261 6.40 7.60 17.60
CA VAL A 261 6.22 7.30 19.03
C VAL A 261 5.88 5.83 19.22
N GLY A 262 4.94 5.29 18.43
CA GLY A 262 4.61 3.87 18.47
C GLY A 262 5.80 2.96 18.13
N ALA A 263 6.51 3.25 17.05
CA ALA A 263 7.69 2.49 16.64
C ALA A 263 8.80 2.49 17.69
N LEU A 264 9.08 3.66 18.30
CA LEU A 264 10.07 3.79 19.37
C LEU A 264 9.66 3.01 20.63
N VAL A 265 8.39 3.03 21.01
CA VAL A 265 7.89 2.22 22.15
C VAL A 265 8.10 0.73 21.88
N ILE A 266 7.82 0.24 20.68
CA ILE A 266 8.01 -1.16 20.30
C ILE A 266 9.48 -1.58 20.44
N VAL A 267 10.40 -0.78 19.92
CA VAL A 267 11.85 -1.09 19.97
C VAL A 267 12.39 -0.93 21.40
N ALA A 268 12.05 0.16 22.09
CA ALA A 268 12.52 0.44 23.44
C ALA A 268 12.03 -0.58 24.47
N THR A 269 10.84 -1.12 24.29
CA THR A 269 10.31 -2.19 25.15
C THR A 269 10.88 -3.57 24.80
N GLY A 270 11.64 -3.71 23.70
CA GLY A 270 12.22 -4.98 23.28
C GLY A 270 11.21 -5.98 22.70
N VAL A 271 10.07 -5.48 22.18
CA VAL A 271 9.10 -6.31 21.44
C VAL A 271 9.78 -6.90 20.22
N ILE A 272 10.45 -6.06 19.44
CA ILE A 272 11.41 -6.45 18.41
C ILE A 272 12.76 -5.76 18.66
N THR A 273 13.82 -6.33 18.14
CA THR A 273 15.16 -5.74 18.22
C THR A 273 15.33 -4.61 17.20
N GLU A 274 16.31 -3.73 17.43
CA GLU A 274 16.67 -2.68 16.46
C GLU A 274 16.98 -3.26 15.07
N ASN A 275 17.71 -4.36 15.01
CA ASN A 275 18.05 -5.03 13.76
C ASN A 275 16.81 -5.55 13.02
N GLU A 276 15.82 -6.09 13.72
CA GLU A 276 14.55 -6.52 13.14
C GLU A 276 13.77 -5.31 12.66
N ALA A 277 13.72 -4.23 13.45
CA ALA A 277 13.05 -2.99 13.07
C ALA A 277 13.64 -2.40 11.77
N VAL A 278 14.98 -2.28 11.68
CA VAL A 278 15.64 -1.76 10.47
C VAL A 278 15.42 -2.67 9.26
N LYS A 279 15.50 -3.99 9.44
CA LYS A 279 15.26 -4.96 8.36
C LYS A 279 13.82 -4.98 7.86
N SER A 280 12.87 -4.58 8.69
CA SER A 280 11.45 -4.53 8.31
C SER A 280 11.12 -3.37 7.38
N ILE A 281 11.99 -2.38 7.27
CA ILE A 281 11.80 -1.22 6.41
C ILE A 281 11.94 -1.65 4.95
N ASP A 282 10.85 -1.58 4.19
CA ASP A 282 10.89 -1.88 2.76
C ASP A 282 11.50 -0.71 1.97
N MET A 283 12.83 -0.72 1.87
CA MET A 283 13.58 0.27 1.11
C MET A 283 13.18 0.34 -0.36
N LYS A 284 12.68 -0.76 -0.96
CA LYS A 284 12.23 -0.75 -2.35
C LYS A 284 11.01 0.15 -2.51
N THR A 285 10.05 0.04 -1.60
CA THR A 285 8.87 0.90 -1.57
C THR A 285 9.26 2.36 -1.31
N ILE A 286 10.21 2.63 -0.39
CA ILE A 286 10.68 3.99 -0.12
C ILE A 286 11.34 4.61 -1.36
N LEU A 287 12.26 3.90 -2.02
CA LEU A 287 12.92 4.40 -3.22
C LEU A 287 11.93 4.64 -4.37
N LEU A 288 10.95 3.75 -4.54
CA LEU A 288 9.88 3.94 -5.52
C LEU A 288 9.07 5.21 -5.21
N PHE A 289 8.75 5.43 -3.94
CA PHE A 289 8.02 6.61 -3.49
C PHE A 289 8.81 7.90 -3.77
N VAL A 290 10.08 7.95 -3.35
CA VAL A 290 10.97 9.10 -3.57
C VAL A 290 11.09 9.47 -5.04
N GLY A 291 11.33 8.48 -5.91
CA GLY A 291 11.43 8.71 -7.34
C GLY A 291 10.11 9.15 -7.99
N SER A 292 8.99 8.62 -7.51
CA SER A 292 7.65 9.02 -7.96
C SER A 292 7.32 10.47 -7.56
N LEU A 293 7.70 10.89 -6.35
CA LEU A 293 7.56 12.28 -5.90
C LEU A 293 8.45 13.22 -6.73
N ALA A 294 9.68 12.82 -7.06
CA ALA A 294 10.55 13.62 -7.92
C ALA A 294 9.90 13.84 -9.30
N LEU A 295 9.29 12.81 -9.88
CA LEU A 295 8.54 12.94 -11.13
C LEU A 295 7.33 13.87 -10.97
N GLY A 296 6.56 13.74 -9.89
CA GLY A 296 5.45 14.63 -9.56
C GLY A 296 5.88 16.08 -9.47
N THR A 297 6.96 16.37 -8.73
CA THR A 297 7.55 17.71 -8.62
C THR A 297 7.99 18.25 -9.99
N ALA A 298 8.60 17.39 -10.84
CA ALA A 298 8.98 17.79 -12.18
C ALA A 298 7.77 18.11 -13.07
N MET A 299 6.69 17.33 -12.95
CA MET A 299 5.43 17.57 -13.69
C MET A 299 4.81 18.94 -13.35
N VAL A 300 4.82 19.31 -12.07
CA VAL A 300 4.32 20.62 -11.61
C VAL A 300 5.27 21.74 -12.05
N LYS A 301 6.57 21.60 -11.79
CA LYS A 301 7.58 22.65 -12.02
C LYS A 301 7.80 22.95 -13.50
N SER A 302 7.82 21.93 -14.37
CA SER A 302 7.96 22.11 -15.80
C SER A 302 6.69 22.58 -16.50
N GLY A 303 5.51 22.42 -15.88
CA GLY A 303 4.22 22.64 -16.50
C GLY A 303 3.72 21.45 -17.33
N ALA A 304 4.43 20.32 -17.33
CA ALA A 304 4.05 19.13 -18.09
C ALA A 304 2.67 18.58 -17.65
N GLY A 305 2.34 18.69 -16.37
CA GLY A 305 1.03 18.31 -15.84
C GLY A 305 -0.10 19.15 -16.45
N ALA A 306 0.08 20.48 -16.49
CA ALA A 306 -0.89 21.38 -17.12
C ALA A 306 -1.01 21.13 -18.64
N TYR A 307 0.10 20.82 -19.30
CA TYR A 307 0.10 20.48 -20.72
C TYR A 307 -0.75 19.22 -21.01
N ILE A 308 -0.57 18.15 -20.25
CA ILE A 308 -1.39 16.93 -20.37
C ILE A 308 -2.87 17.23 -20.07
N ALA A 309 -3.14 18.00 -19.00
CA ALA A 309 -4.52 18.37 -18.64
C ALA A 309 -5.22 19.13 -19.77
N ASN A 310 -4.54 20.09 -20.39
CA ASN A 310 -5.08 20.84 -21.51
C ASN A 310 -5.34 19.93 -22.72
N LEU A 311 -4.43 19.01 -23.07
CA LEU A 311 -4.65 18.02 -24.13
C LEU A 311 -5.90 17.16 -23.89
N ILE A 312 -6.15 16.77 -22.64
CA ILE A 312 -7.33 15.99 -22.28
C ILE A 312 -8.60 16.83 -22.38
N VAL A 313 -8.57 18.08 -21.90
CA VAL A 313 -9.71 19.00 -22.00
C VAL A 313 -10.04 19.29 -23.47
N ASP A 314 -9.03 19.59 -24.29
CA ASP A 314 -9.22 19.85 -25.72
C ASP A 314 -9.79 18.63 -26.46
N ALA A 315 -9.40 17.41 -26.05
CA ALA A 315 -9.92 16.17 -26.64
C ALA A 315 -11.35 15.82 -26.19
N LEU A 316 -11.76 16.23 -24.97
CA LEU A 316 -13.07 15.91 -24.38
C LEU A 316 -14.12 17.01 -24.60
N GLY A 317 -13.72 18.21 -25.04
CA GLY A 317 -14.57 19.39 -25.22
C GLY A 317 -14.88 20.14 -23.93
N ASP A 318 -15.51 21.32 -24.04
CA ASP A 318 -15.75 22.28 -22.96
C ASP A 318 -16.65 21.82 -21.80
N THR A 319 -17.29 20.66 -21.93
CA THR A 319 -18.08 20.06 -20.85
C THR A 319 -17.50 18.71 -20.44
N PRO A 320 -16.55 18.67 -19.50
CA PRO A 320 -15.98 17.41 -19.06
C PRO A 320 -17.05 16.57 -18.35
N ASN A 321 -17.49 15.50 -19.01
CA ASN A 321 -18.32 14.51 -18.36
C ASN A 321 -17.50 13.87 -17.22
N PRO A 322 -17.95 13.94 -15.94
CA PRO A 322 -17.22 13.35 -14.81
C PRO A 322 -16.86 11.88 -15.03
N LEU A 323 -17.69 11.12 -15.76
CA LEU A 323 -17.42 9.74 -16.11
C LEU A 323 -16.26 9.58 -17.10
N ALA A 324 -16.10 10.50 -18.04
CA ALA A 324 -14.98 10.50 -18.98
C ALA A 324 -13.65 10.83 -18.26
N LEU A 325 -13.65 11.81 -17.35
CA LEU A 325 -12.52 12.12 -16.48
C LEU A 325 -12.15 10.93 -15.59
N LEU A 326 -13.14 10.24 -15.04
CA LEU A 326 -12.93 9.06 -14.21
C LEU A 326 -12.38 7.90 -15.03
N ALA A 327 -12.85 7.68 -16.26
CA ALA A 327 -12.36 6.64 -17.16
C ALA A 327 -10.92 6.91 -17.59
N VAL A 328 -10.55 8.16 -17.90
CA VAL A 328 -9.16 8.53 -18.23
C VAL A 328 -8.25 8.38 -17.02
N SER A 329 -8.66 8.84 -15.85
CA SER A 329 -7.90 8.65 -14.59
C SER A 329 -7.74 7.17 -14.27
N TYR A 330 -8.78 6.35 -14.44
CA TYR A 330 -8.76 4.91 -14.21
C TYR A 330 -7.78 4.20 -15.16
N THR A 331 -7.78 4.51 -16.46
CA THR A 331 -6.85 3.89 -17.41
C THR A 331 -5.39 4.25 -17.12
N HIS A 332 -5.10 5.47 -16.67
CA HIS A 332 -3.74 5.88 -16.30
C HIS A 332 -3.27 5.32 -14.95
N LEU A 333 -4.19 5.13 -13.99
CA LEU A 333 -3.88 4.57 -12.68
C LEU A 333 -3.79 3.04 -12.67
N THR A 334 -4.50 2.35 -13.57
CA THR A 334 -4.56 0.88 -13.56
C THR A 334 -3.52 0.21 -14.45
N LEU A 335 -2.88 0.93 -15.36
CA LEU A 335 -1.82 0.37 -16.21
C LEU A 335 -0.62 -0.19 -15.42
N PRO A 336 -0.16 0.43 -14.30
CA PRO A 336 0.92 -0.14 -13.50
C PRO A 336 0.51 -1.27 -12.56
N THR A 337 -0.78 -1.42 -12.23
CA THR A 337 -1.25 -2.36 -11.20
C THR A 337 -1.63 -3.74 -11.74
N LYS A 338 -1.55 -3.97 -13.03
CA LYS A 338 -1.99 -5.23 -13.66
C LYS A 338 -1.08 -6.44 -13.42
N ARG A 339 0.00 -6.32 -12.65
CA ARG A 339 0.92 -7.43 -12.37
C ARG A 339 1.46 -7.44 -10.94
N ILE A 340 0.57 -7.37 -9.95
CA ILE A 340 0.88 -7.87 -8.61
C ILE A 340 -0.02 -9.07 -8.37
N VAL A 341 0.15 -10.09 -9.18
CA VAL A 341 -0.34 -11.45 -8.92
C VAL A 341 0.77 -12.41 -9.34
#